data_1802bf95a9ad2adb7988ce7bd3090490
#
_entry.id   1802bf95a9ad2adb7988ce7bd3090490
#
_cell.length_a   1.000
_cell.length_b   1.000
_cell.length_c   1.000
_cell.angle_alpha   90.00
_cell.angle_beta   90.00
_cell.angle_gamma   90.00
#
_symmetry.space_group_name_H-M   'P 1'
#
loop_
_entity.id
_entity.type
_entity.pdbx_description
1 polymer ?
#
loop_
_entity_poly.entity_id
_entity_poly.type
_entity_poly.pdbx_seq_one_letter_code
_entity_poly.pdbx_strand_id
1 'polypeptide(L)'
;MGDRKKPRSLSEIVNDVLSAVRDYYDSEYVYYIEKEYGDIETIFEWCAENVPWQRDKIKMLSEEHQPRWMKQEITNSTEADYSVSLQLDENTVAILAAVGVHRGGCDVGLLRTVIPYIPQAITLHKLQKQQEYLSYHDNLTGVLIRNSFVAYLDHVEPEDLKTLGALSVDINGLKNFNKEFGRDYGDEVVTRVGEVLSEYFHNGNVYRMTGDEYLVLVENASYEDFTQQVHGAYTKLENISLGLVS
;
A
#
# COMPACT_ATOMS: atom_id res chain seq x y z
N MET A 1 26.74 -16.07 -4.21
CA MET A 1 25.55 -15.31 -4.58
C MET A 1 24.39 -16.02 -3.95
N GLY A 2 23.89 -15.54 -2.81
CA GLY A 2 22.79 -16.17 -2.11
C GLY A 2 21.49 -15.76 -2.77
N ASP A 3 20.71 -16.77 -3.14
CA ASP A 3 19.33 -16.63 -3.60
C ASP A 3 18.52 -15.82 -2.57
N ARG A 4 18.37 -14.53 -2.78
CA ARG A 4 17.43 -13.72 -1.99
C ARG A 4 16.05 -14.19 -2.40
N LYS A 5 15.45 -15.12 -1.64
CA LYS A 5 14.04 -15.50 -1.79
C LYS A 5 13.23 -14.21 -1.82
N LYS A 6 12.46 -14.04 -2.88
CA LYS A 6 11.49 -12.94 -3.01
C LYS A 6 10.65 -12.88 -1.73
N PRO A 7 10.48 -11.71 -1.09
CA PRO A 7 9.68 -11.61 0.11
C PRO A 7 8.26 -12.14 -0.21
N ARG A 8 7.72 -12.96 0.71
CA ARG A 8 6.37 -13.52 0.56
C ARG A 8 5.35 -12.40 0.60
N SER A 9 4.34 -12.48 -0.24
CA SER A 9 3.22 -11.53 -0.23
C SER A 9 2.36 -11.72 1.03
N LEU A 10 1.64 -10.66 1.43
CA LEU A 10 0.70 -10.75 2.55
C LEU A 10 -0.34 -11.85 2.32
N SER A 11 -0.87 -11.95 1.10
CA SER A 11 -1.84 -12.98 0.73
C SER A 11 -1.28 -14.40 0.91
N GLU A 12 -0.03 -14.66 0.55
CA GLU A 12 0.62 -15.96 0.76
C GLU A 12 0.75 -16.29 2.25
N ILE A 13 1.12 -15.30 3.08
CA ILE A 13 1.26 -15.49 4.53
C ILE A 13 -0.10 -15.80 5.16
N VAL A 14 -1.13 -15.03 4.84
CA VAL A 14 -2.48 -15.23 5.39
C VAL A 14 -3.08 -16.53 4.88
N ASN A 15 -2.92 -16.86 3.61
CA ASN A 15 -3.42 -18.11 3.04
C ASN A 15 -2.82 -19.35 3.69
N ASP A 16 -1.54 -19.35 4.07
CA ASP A 16 -0.93 -20.46 4.83
C ASP A 16 -1.63 -20.66 6.18
N VAL A 17 -1.97 -19.55 6.86
CA VAL A 17 -2.67 -19.60 8.14
C VAL A 17 -4.09 -20.15 7.95
N LEU A 18 -4.83 -19.63 6.95
CA LEU A 18 -6.20 -20.09 6.66
C LEU A 18 -6.21 -21.56 6.21
N SER A 19 -5.21 -22.00 5.41
CA SER A 19 -5.03 -23.39 5.00
C SER A 19 -4.80 -24.31 6.22
N ALA A 20 -3.94 -23.91 7.15
CA ALA A 20 -3.70 -24.68 8.37
C ALA A 20 -4.97 -24.80 9.25
N VAL A 21 -5.76 -23.74 9.34
CA VAL A 21 -7.07 -23.75 10.01
C VAL A 21 -8.02 -24.72 9.32
N ARG A 22 -8.10 -24.64 7.99
CA ARG A 22 -8.89 -25.54 7.16
C ARG A 22 -8.53 -27.01 7.42
N ASP A 23 -7.25 -27.33 7.37
CA ASP A 23 -6.77 -28.71 7.55
C ASP A 23 -7.04 -29.25 8.96
N TYR A 24 -6.95 -28.38 9.98
CA TYR A 24 -7.28 -28.75 11.34
C TYR A 24 -8.76 -29.12 11.52
N TYR A 25 -9.67 -28.30 10.96
CA TYR A 25 -11.11 -28.48 11.08
C TYR A 25 -11.69 -29.43 10.03
N ASP A 26 -10.92 -29.77 9.00
CA ASP A 26 -11.42 -30.45 7.79
C ASP A 26 -12.63 -29.70 7.24
N SER A 27 -12.48 -28.38 7.07
CA SER A 27 -13.57 -27.48 6.69
C SER A 27 -13.59 -27.22 5.18
N GLU A 28 -14.77 -26.93 4.66
CA GLU A 28 -14.97 -26.56 3.25
C GLU A 28 -14.46 -25.14 2.98
N TYR A 29 -14.58 -24.25 3.98
CA TYR A 29 -14.32 -22.83 3.82
C TYR A 29 -13.78 -22.22 5.12
N VAL A 30 -12.81 -21.33 4.97
CA VAL A 30 -12.25 -20.52 6.06
C VAL A 30 -12.15 -19.08 5.60
N TYR A 31 -12.57 -18.15 6.44
CA TYR A 31 -12.41 -16.74 6.14
C TYR A 31 -11.94 -15.94 7.36
N TYR A 32 -11.25 -14.85 7.07
CA TYR A 32 -10.89 -13.79 7.99
C TYR A 32 -11.38 -12.46 7.45
N ILE A 33 -12.03 -11.66 8.30
CA ILE A 33 -12.49 -10.31 7.96
C ILE A 33 -12.15 -9.33 9.08
N GLU A 34 -11.90 -8.08 8.71
CA GLU A 34 -11.88 -6.95 9.62
C GLU A 34 -13.04 -6.02 9.28
N LYS A 35 -13.78 -5.61 10.32
CA LYS A 35 -14.87 -4.66 10.21
C LYS A 35 -14.50 -3.40 10.97
N GLU A 36 -14.60 -2.26 10.31
CA GLU A 36 -14.47 -0.93 10.90
C GLU A 36 -15.81 -0.20 10.81
N TYR A 37 -16.31 0.30 11.94
CA TYR A 37 -17.65 0.89 12.06
C TYR A 37 -18.80 0.02 11.54
N GLY A 38 -18.60 -1.28 11.43
CA GLY A 38 -19.57 -2.25 10.90
C GLY A 38 -19.37 -2.62 9.43
N ASP A 39 -18.61 -1.85 8.66
CA ASP A 39 -18.28 -2.14 7.28
C ASP A 39 -17.06 -3.06 7.16
N ILE A 40 -17.04 -3.91 6.13
CA ILE A 40 -15.94 -4.82 5.89
C ILE A 40 -14.84 -4.11 5.11
N GLU A 41 -13.68 -3.89 5.76
CA GLU A 41 -12.51 -3.27 5.17
C GLU A 41 -11.50 -4.28 4.60
N THR A 42 -11.34 -5.40 5.30
CA THR A 42 -10.38 -6.44 4.93
C THR A 42 -11.07 -7.78 4.82
N ILE A 43 -10.76 -8.52 3.76
CA ILE A 43 -11.26 -9.89 3.53
C ILE A 43 -10.11 -10.79 3.03
N PHE A 44 -9.87 -11.90 3.73
CA PHE A 44 -9.10 -13.04 3.24
C PHE A 44 -9.96 -14.29 3.34
N GLU A 45 -9.88 -15.13 2.32
CA GLU A 45 -10.70 -16.34 2.24
C GLU A 45 -9.90 -17.48 1.63
N TRP A 46 -10.16 -18.66 2.11
CA TRP A 46 -9.65 -19.92 1.57
C TRP A 46 -10.83 -20.89 1.38
N CYS A 47 -10.89 -21.53 0.22
CA CYS A 47 -11.92 -22.53 -0.07
C CYS A 47 -11.31 -23.78 -0.71
N ALA A 48 -11.98 -24.93 -0.54
CA ALA A 48 -11.61 -26.17 -1.22
C ALA A 48 -11.78 -26.03 -2.74
N GLU A 49 -11.05 -26.86 -3.52
CA GLU A 49 -10.99 -26.76 -4.99
C GLU A 49 -12.35 -26.77 -5.71
N ASN A 50 -13.38 -27.36 -5.08
CA ASN A 50 -14.73 -27.47 -5.66
C ASN A 50 -15.75 -26.52 -5.01
N VAL A 51 -15.33 -25.64 -4.14
CA VAL A 51 -16.19 -24.67 -3.45
C VAL A 51 -16.00 -23.30 -4.08
N PRO A 52 -17.06 -22.67 -4.61
CA PRO A 52 -16.93 -21.34 -5.19
C PRO A 52 -16.63 -20.31 -4.11
N TRP A 53 -15.83 -19.31 -4.48
CA TRP A 53 -15.55 -18.13 -3.65
C TRP A 53 -16.87 -17.47 -3.21
N GLN A 54 -17.01 -17.22 -1.90
CA GLN A 54 -18.30 -16.80 -1.32
C GLN A 54 -18.26 -15.39 -0.74
N ARG A 55 -17.45 -14.50 -1.31
CA ARG A 55 -17.25 -13.13 -0.83
C ARG A 55 -18.57 -12.37 -0.60
N ASP A 56 -19.54 -12.52 -1.48
CA ASP A 56 -20.87 -11.89 -1.33
C ASP A 56 -21.67 -12.53 -0.21
N LYS A 57 -21.56 -13.86 -0.02
CA LYS A 57 -22.20 -14.57 1.09
C LYS A 57 -21.56 -14.21 2.43
N ILE A 58 -20.24 -13.98 2.48
CA ILE A 58 -19.57 -13.51 3.70
C ILE A 58 -20.09 -12.15 4.11
N LYS A 59 -20.28 -11.23 3.16
CA LYS A 59 -20.88 -9.92 3.44
C LYS A 59 -22.27 -10.07 4.05
N MET A 60 -23.12 -10.91 3.48
CA MET A 60 -24.46 -11.21 4.00
C MET A 60 -24.43 -11.86 5.40
N LEU A 61 -23.59 -12.89 5.59
CA LEU A 61 -23.43 -13.56 6.89
C LEU A 61 -22.92 -12.59 7.96
N SER A 62 -22.06 -11.65 7.58
CA SER A 62 -21.54 -10.63 8.46
C SER A 62 -22.61 -9.65 8.95
N GLU A 63 -23.64 -9.38 8.14
CA GLU A 63 -24.76 -8.50 8.49
C GLU A 63 -25.77 -9.19 9.39
N GLU A 64 -26.09 -10.46 9.13
CA GLU A 64 -27.05 -11.24 9.93
C GLU A 64 -26.58 -11.54 11.37
N HIS A 65 -25.26 -11.64 11.60
CA HIS A 65 -24.67 -12.05 12.88
C HIS A 65 -24.13 -10.91 13.75
N GLN A 66 -24.33 -9.66 13.34
CA GLN A 66 -23.83 -8.46 14.07
C GLN A 66 -24.11 -8.43 15.58
N PRO A 67 -25.32 -8.75 16.10
CA PRO A 67 -25.63 -8.62 17.54
C PRO A 67 -24.90 -9.61 18.44
N ARG A 68 -24.52 -10.79 17.91
CA ARG A 68 -23.88 -11.87 18.71
C ARG A 68 -22.37 -11.73 18.82
N TRP A 69 -21.73 -11.05 17.88
CA TRP A 69 -20.29 -10.94 17.78
C TRP A 69 -19.68 -9.82 18.64
N MET A 70 -20.47 -8.82 18.96
CA MET A 70 -20.08 -7.78 19.91
C MET A 70 -19.89 -8.26 21.34
N LYS A 71 -20.35 -9.47 21.71
CA LYS A 71 -20.34 -10.00 23.08
C LYS A 71 -19.29 -11.05 23.38
N GLN A 72 -18.27 -11.29 22.55
CA GLN A 72 -17.28 -12.35 22.73
C GLN A 72 -17.90 -13.77 22.92
N GLU A 73 -19.15 -13.98 22.57
CA GLU A 73 -19.82 -15.25 22.74
C GLU A 73 -19.49 -16.19 21.59
N ILE A 74 -19.01 -17.37 21.95
CA ILE A 74 -18.78 -18.51 21.08
C ILE A 74 -20.16 -18.97 20.60
N THR A 75 -20.45 -18.84 19.30
CA THR A 75 -21.64 -19.42 18.73
C THR A 75 -21.30 -20.77 18.10
N ASN A 76 -21.68 -21.84 18.76
CA ASN A 76 -21.90 -23.10 18.09
C ASN A 76 -23.22 -22.96 17.34
N SER A 77 -23.19 -22.72 16.03
CA SER A 77 -24.39 -22.83 15.23
C SER A 77 -24.75 -24.32 15.06
N THR A 78 -26.02 -24.63 14.88
CA THR A 78 -26.51 -25.99 14.72
C THR A 78 -25.99 -26.70 13.45
N GLU A 79 -25.15 -26.06 12.65
CA GLU A 79 -24.51 -26.55 11.43
C GLU A 79 -22.97 -26.62 11.55
N ALA A 80 -22.42 -26.92 12.71
CA ALA A 80 -21.01 -27.21 12.94
C ALA A 80 -20.00 -26.11 12.48
N ASP A 81 -20.43 -24.83 12.41
CA ASP A 81 -19.53 -23.73 12.09
C ASP A 81 -18.88 -23.19 13.35
N TYR A 82 -17.57 -22.92 13.26
CA TYR A 82 -16.80 -22.33 14.35
C TYR A 82 -16.33 -20.94 13.96
N SER A 83 -16.52 -19.98 14.86
CA SER A 83 -16.02 -18.62 14.67
C SER A 83 -15.52 -17.99 15.96
N VAL A 84 -14.58 -17.08 15.84
CA VAL A 84 -14.09 -16.23 16.94
C VAL A 84 -13.96 -14.79 16.47
N SER A 85 -14.12 -13.86 17.42
CA SER A 85 -13.87 -12.45 17.17
C SER A 85 -12.78 -11.92 18.09
N LEU A 86 -12.06 -10.90 17.61
CA LEU A 86 -11.01 -10.20 18.34
C LEU A 86 -11.22 -8.70 18.13
N GLN A 87 -11.37 -7.95 19.24
CA GLN A 87 -11.38 -6.49 19.18
C GLN A 87 -9.95 -6.00 18.92
N LEU A 88 -9.74 -5.25 17.83
CA LEU A 88 -8.44 -4.69 17.47
C LEU A 88 -8.26 -3.30 18.07
N ASP A 89 -9.30 -2.47 18.00
CA ASP A 89 -9.38 -1.13 18.61
C ASP A 89 -10.85 -0.78 18.94
N GLU A 90 -11.15 0.47 19.26
CA GLU A 90 -12.49 0.92 19.65
C GLU A 90 -13.56 0.68 18.57
N ASN A 91 -13.18 0.69 17.29
CA ASN A 91 -14.09 0.65 16.15
C ASN A 91 -13.91 -0.57 15.25
N THR A 92 -12.81 -1.33 15.43
CA THR A 92 -12.41 -2.41 14.52
C THR A 92 -12.47 -3.77 15.20
N VAL A 93 -13.18 -4.70 14.59
CA VAL A 93 -13.30 -6.09 15.03
C VAL A 93 -12.82 -7.03 13.94
N ALA A 94 -11.91 -7.93 14.29
CA ALA A 94 -11.48 -9.03 13.44
C ALA A 94 -12.33 -10.29 13.71
N ILE A 95 -12.60 -11.07 12.67
CA ILE A 95 -13.35 -12.32 12.76
C ILE A 95 -12.64 -13.38 11.94
N LEU A 96 -12.45 -14.55 12.54
CA LEU A 96 -11.93 -15.76 11.89
C LEU A 96 -12.95 -16.86 12.03
N ALA A 97 -13.35 -17.49 10.93
CA ALA A 97 -14.36 -18.53 10.91
C ALA A 97 -13.98 -19.71 10.03
N ALA A 98 -14.38 -20.91 10.46
CA ALA A 98 -14.34 -22.15 9.69
C ALA A 98 -15.78 -22.65 9.48
N VAL A 99 -16.14 -22.92 8.22
CA VAL A 99 -17.49 -23.27 7.77
C VAL A 99 -17.45 -24.62 7.07
N GLY A 100 -18.52 -25.42 7.23
CA GLY A 100 -18.60 -26.77 6.68
C GLY A 100 -17.57 -27.70 7.34
N VAL A 101 -17.53 -27.72 8.68
CA VAL A 101 -16.55 -28.51 9.45
C VAL A 101 -16.98 -29.98 9.50
N HIS A 102 -16.13 -30.88 9.02
CA HIS A 102 -16.38 -32.31 8.97
C HIS A 102 -15.72 -33.10 10.14
N ARG A 103 -14.70 -32.50 10.77
CA ARG A 103 -14.02 -33.14 11.90
C ARG A 103 -14.82 -32.99 13.18
N GLY A 104 -15.24 -34.15 13.75
CA GLY A 104 -15.94 -34.18 15.04
C GLY A 104 -15.01 -33.87 16.23
N GLY A 105 -15.60 -33.31 17.32
CA GLY A 105 -14.89 -33.07 18.59
C GLY A 105 -13.95 -31.86 18.58
N CYS A 106 -14.03 -31.00 17.57
CA CYS A 106 -13.29 -29.73 17.53
C CYS A 106 -13.88 -28.71 18.51
N ASP A 107 -13.05 -27.74 18.89
CA ASP A 107 -13.46 -26.56 19.64
C ASP A 107 -12.87 -25.29 18.95
N VAL A 108 -13.12 -24.12 19.49
CA VAL A 108 -12.60 -22.86 18.96
C VAL A 108 -11.16 -22.52 19.40
N GLY A 109 -10.48 -23.45 20.09
CA GLY A 109 -9.16 -23.20 20.68
C GLY A 109 -8.12 -22.79 19.64
N LEU A 110 -8.07 -23.49 18.49
CA LEU A 110 -7.16 -23.13 17.42
C LEU A 110 -7.48 -21.74 16.84
N LEU A 111 -8.76 -21.44 16.55
CA LEU A 111 -9.16 -20.13 16.03
C LEU A 111 -8.76 -19.00 16.98
N ARG A 112 -8.99 -19.17 18.28
CA ARG A 112 -8.58 -18.19 19.31
C ARG A 112 -7.08 -17.99 19.37
N THR A 113 -6.32 -19.07 19.17
CA THR A 113 -4.85 -19.00 19.16
C THR A 113 -4.34 -18.29 17.92
N VAL A 114 -4.98 -18.50 16.78
CA VAL A 114 -4.49 -18.06 15.48
C VAL A 114 -4.95 -16.64 15.12
N ILE A 115 -6.17 -16.24 15.50
CA ILE A 115 -6.74 -14.95 15.10
C ILE A 115 -5.85 -13.74 15.40
N PRO A 116 -5.08 -13.64 16.51
CA PRO A 116 -4.24 -12.47 16.78
C PRO A 116 -3.06 -12.32 15.82
N TYR A 117 -2.62 -13.41 15.16
CA TYR A 117 -1.45 -13.35 14.27
C TYR A 117 -1.76 -12.72 12.92
N ILE A 118 -3.01 -12.82 12.44
CA ILE A 118 -3.38 -12.27 11.12
C ILE A 118 -3.31 -10.74 11.11
N PRO A 119 -3.96 -9.99 12.03
CA PRO A 119 -3.85 -8.53 12.05
C PRO A 119 -2.42 -8.05 12.31
N GLN A 120 -1.62 -8.81 13.09
CA GLN A 120 -0.20 -8.51 13.28
C GLN A 120 0.58 -8.65 11.96
N ALA A 121 0.33 -9.69 11.17
CA ALA A 121 0.94 -9.88 9.86
C ALA A 121 0.53 -8.76 8.89
N ILE A 122 -0.74 -8.36 8.89
CA ILE A 122 -1.26 -7.23 8.07
C ILE A 122 -0.55 -5.92 8.46
N THR A 123 -0.48 -5.63 9.75
CA THR A 123 0.18 -4.42 10.28
C THR A 123 1.66 -4.39 9.93
N LEU A 124 2.37 -5.50 10.16
CA LEU A 124 3.79 -5.61 9.82
C LEU A 124 4.04 -5.39 8.34
N HIS A 125 3.21 -5.99 7.47
CA HIS A 125 3.32 -5.81 6.03
C HIS A 125 3.06 -4.36 5.60
N LYS A 126 2.03 -3.70 6.17
CA LYS A 126 1.75 -2.27 5.95
C LYS A 126 2.95 -1.41 6.34
N LEU A 127 3.53 -1.65 7.52
CA LEU A 127 4.71 -0.92 8.00
C LEU A 127 5.94 -1.15 7.11
N GLN A 128 6.17 -2.39 6.67
CA GLN A 128 7.26 -2.70 5.73
C GLN A 128 7.10 -1.97 4.40
N LYS A 129 5.88 -1.96 3.84
CA LYS A 129 5.56 -1.22 2.61
C LYS A 129 5.73 0.28 2.77
N GLN A 130 5.29 0.82 3.90
CA GLN A 130 5.50 2.24 4.22
C GLN A 130 6.98 2.57 4.36
N GLN A 131 7.76 1.74 5.07
CA GLN A 131 9.21 1.92 5.20
C GLN A 131 9.91 1.82 3.84
N GLU A 132 9.52 0.86 2.98
CA GLU A 132 10.01 0.74 1.62
C GLU A 132 9.72 2.01 0.82
N TYR A 133 8.47 2.49 0.85
CA TYR A 133 8.07 3.73 0.19
C TYR A 133 8.91 4.92 0.66
N LEU A 134 9.04 5.12 1.98
CA LEU A 134 9.81 6.22 2.57
C LEU A 134 11.32 6.14 2.29
N SER A 135 11.84 4.95 1.97
CA SER A 135 13.25 4.78 1.59
C SER A 135 13.55 5.17 0.14
N TYR A 136 12.50 5.32 -0.69
CA TYR A 136 12.62 5.67 -2.11
C TYR A 136 11.96 7.01 -2.48
N HIS A 137 11.09 7.56 -1.61
CA HIS A 137 10.34 8.78 -1.88
C HIS A 137 10.65 9.88 -0.86
N ASP A 138 10.63 11.12 -1.32
CA ASP A 138 10.77 12.32 -0.48
C ASP A 138 9.46 12.59 0.27
N ASN A 139 9.55 12.72 1.60
CA ASN A 139 8.37 12.87 2.46
C ASN A 139 7.58 14.16 2.23
N LEU A 140 8.23 15.21 1.72
CA LEU A 140 7.59 16.50 1.50
C LEU A 140 6.86 16.54 0.16
N THR A 141 7.51 16.05 -0.90
CA THR A 141 7.05 16.21 -2.28
C THR A 141 6.44 14.93 -2.89
N GLY A 142 6.69 13.77 -2.27
CA GLY A 142 6.26 12.47 -2.79
C GLY A 142 7.05 11.96 -4.00
N VAL A 143 7.94 12.77 -4.59
CA VAL A 143 8.80 12.32 -5.70
C VAL A 143 9.93 11.42 -5.20
N LEU A 144 10.65 10.77 -6.11
CA LEU A 144 11.77 9.91 -5.78
C LEU A 144 12.93 10.70 -5.15
N ILE A 145 13.69 10.06 -4.26
CA ILE A 145 14.90 10.66 -3.65
C ILE A 145 16.17 10.29 -4.44
N ARG A 146 17.28 10.96 -4.10
CA ARG A 146 18.60 10.70 -4.68
C ARG A 146 19.01 9.23 -4.61
N ASN A 147 18.69 8.51 -3.53
CA ASN A 147 19.02 7.08 -3.42
C ASN A 147 18.30 6.24 -4.48
N SER A 148 17.07 6.61 -4.84
CA SER A 148 16.32 5.97 -5.93
C SER A 148 17.00 6.19 -7.28
N PHE A 149 17.57 7.38 -7.51
CA PHE A 149 18.35 7.67 -8.70
C PHE A 149 19.63 6.82 -8.77
N VAL A 150 20.37 6.68 -7.65
CA VAL A 150 21.54 5.81 -7.60
C VAL A 150 21.15 4.35 -7.88
N ALA A 151 20.07 3.86 -7.26
CA ALA A 151 19.55 2.51 -7.52
C ALA A 151 19.14 2.33 -8.99
N TYR A 152 18.55 3.35 -9.62
CA TYR A 152 18.24 3.35 -11.05
C TYR A 152 19.51 3.16 -11.89
N LEU A 153 20.56 3.92 -11.61
CA LEU A 153 21.83 3.81 -12.35
C LEU A 153 22.51 2.45 -12.20
N ASP A 154 22.33 1.79 -11.05
CA ASP A 154 22.90 0.45 -10.80
C ASP A 154 22.15 -0.68 -11.55
N HIS A 155 20.92 -0.40 -12.02
CA HIS A 155 20.04 -1.42 -12.64
C HIS A 155 19.70 -1.13 -14.10
N VAL A 156 19.87 0.12 -14.56
CA VAL A 156 19.59 0.45 -15.96
C VAL A 156 20.64 -0.17 -16.88
N GLU A 157 20.18 -0.93 -17.86
CA GLU A 157 21.03 -1.45 -18.93
C GLU A 157 21.01 -0.47 -20.11
N PRO A 158 22.15 0.15 -20.45
CA PRO A 158 22.19 1.16 -21.54
C PRO A 158 21.73 0.61 -22.89
N GLU A 159 21.81 -0.70 -23.07
CA GLU A 159 21.43 -1.40 -24.30
C GLU A 159 19.90 -1.46 -24.49
N ASP A 160 19.14 -1.34 -23.40
CA ASP A 160 17.66 -1.30 -23.41
C ASP A 160 17.11 0.11 -23.69
N LEU A 161 17.98 1.14 -23.63
CA LEU A 161 17.60 2.52 -23.85
C LEU A 161 17.83 2.94 -25.30
N LYS A 162 16.77 3.31 -26.02
CA LYS A 162 16.88 3.94 -27.35
C LYS A 162 17.23 5.42 -27.22
N THR A 163 16.61 6.09 -26.26
CA THR A 163 16.83 7.50 -25.92
C THR A 163 16.65 7.71 -24.43
N LEU A 164 17.31 8.69 -23.87
CA LEU A 164 17.13 9.15 -22.49
C LEU A 164 17.03 10.67 -22.45
N GLY A 165 15.84 11.18 -22.12
CA GLY A 165 15.64 12.59 -21.80
C GLY A 165 16.04 12.86 -20.36
N ALA A 166 16.85 13.89 -20.12
CA ALA A 166 17.24 14.31 -18.78
C ALA A 166 17.02 15.82 -18.64
N LEU A 167 16.33 16.22 -17.54
CA LEU A 167 16.10 17.62 -17.20
C LEU A 167 16.54 17.86 -15.76
N SER A 168 17.43 18.84 -15.56
CA SER A 168 17.79 19.34 -14.23
C SER A 168 17.04 20.63 -13.96
N VAL A 169 16.44 20.74 -12.78
CA VAL A 169 15.67 21.90 -12.31
C VAL A 169 16.22 22.34 -10.95
N ASP A 170 16.47 23.63 -10.80
CA ASP A 170 16.92 24.27 -9.56
C ASP A 170 15.96 25.39 -9.16
N ILE A 171 15.57 25.44 -7.87
CA ILE A 171 14.70 26.50 -7.33
C ILE A 171 15.56 27.66 -6.85
N ASN A 172 15.78 28.61 -7.74
CA ASN A 172 16.61 29.75 -7.44
C ASN A 172 16.11 30.57 -6.24
N GLY A 173 17.00 30.81 -5.30
CA GLY A 173 16.74 31.72 -4.18
C GLY A 173 15.88 31.15 -3.05
N LEU A 174 15.57 29.85 -3.01
CA LEU A 174 14.75 29.21 -1.97
C LEU A 174 15.20 29.56 -0.54
N LYS A 175 16.51 29.66 -0.31
CA LYS A 175 17.07 30.02 1.00
C LYS A 175 16.71 31.48 1.42
N ASN A 176 16.70 32.40 0.49
CA ASN A 176 16.30 33.78 0.76
C ASN A 176 14.79 33.88 0.94
N PHE A 177 14.05 33.13 0.16
CA PHE A 177 12.62 33.00 0.25
C PHE A 177 12.17 32.48 1.62
N ASN A 178 12.81 31.41 2.11
CA ASN A 178 12.58 30.87 3.45
C ASN A 178 12.87 31.88 4.59
N LYS A 179 13.84 32.81 4.40
CA LYS A 179 14.13 33.83 5.38
C LYS A 179 13.07 34.92 5.42
N GLU A 180 12.48 35.24 4.28
CA GLU A 180 11.50 36.30 4.13
C GLU A 180 10.08 35.87 4.48
N PHE A 181 9.66 34.70 4.01
CA PHE A 181 8.28 34.21 4.13
C PHE A 181 8.11 33.00 5.11
N GLY A 182 9.21 32.48 5.61
CA GLY A 182 9.19 31.32 6.51
C GLY A 182 9.39 29.98 5.78
N ARG A 183 9.70 28.94 6.56
CA ARG A 183 9.98 27.60 6.03
C ARG A 183 8.77 26.92 5.42
N ASP A 184 7.61 27.08 6.03
CA ASP A 184 6.36 26.43 5.58
C ASP A 184 6.01 26.87 4.16
N TYR A 185 6.27 28.14 3.84
CA TYR A 185 6.06 28.69 2.51
C TYR A 185 7.07 28.16 1.49
N GLY A 186 8.33 28.01 1.89
CA GLY A 186 9.34 27.37 1.04
C GLY A 186 9.05 25.90 0.78
N ASP A 187 8.52 25.17 1.76
CA ASP A 187 8.09 23.79 1.63
C ASP A 187 6.91 23.67 0.64
N GLU A 188 5.98 24.64 0.65
CA GLU A 188 4.90 24.73 -0.35
C GLU A 188 5.44 24.93 -1.77
N VAL A 189 6.42 25.85 -1.95
CA VAL A 189 7.07 26.07 -3.25
C VAL A 189 7.75 24.78 -3.76
N VAL A 190 8.51 24.13 -2.90
CA VAL A 190 9.20 22.87 -3.23
C VAL A 190 8.18 21.78 -3.62
N THR A 191 7.13 21.61 -2.82
CA THR A 191 6.05 20.64 -3.11
C THR A 191 5.42 20.94 -4.46
N ARG A 192 5.09 22.20 -4.74
CA ARG A 192 4.45 22.60 -5.98
C ARG A 192 5.31 22.35 -7.21
N VAL A 193 6.62 22.56 -7.11
CA VAL A 193 7.56 22.21 -8.20
C VAL A 193 7.54 20.70 -8.45
N GLY A 194 7.61 19.88 -7.40
CA GLY A 194 7.52 18.42 -7.52
C GLY A 194 6.22 17.94 -8.17
N GLU A 195 5.07 18.54 -7.80
CA GLU A 195 3.76 18.25 -8.41
C GLU A 195 3.75 18.57 -9.91
N VAL A 196 4.21 19.76 -10.29
CA VAL A 196 4.25 20.17 -11.70
C VAL A 196 5.16 19.25 -12.52
N LEU A 197 6.35 18.93 -12.02
CA LEU A 197 7.25 18.02 -12.71
C LEU A 197 6.61 16.62 -12.85
N SER A 198 5.94 16.10 -11.82
CA SER A 198 5.25 14.81 -11.88
C SER A 198 4.05 14.81 -12.84
N GLU A 199 3.32 15.94 -12.94
CA GLU A 199 2.19 16.10 -13.86
C GLU A 199 2.65 16.06 -15.32
N TYR A 200 3.71 16.78 -15.66
CA TYR A 200 4.20 16.87 -17.04
C TYR A 200 5.04 15.68 -17.47
N PHE A 201 5.75 15.05 -16.55
CA PHE A 201 6.63 13.91 -16.83
C PHE A 201 6.05 12.59 -16.25
N HIS A 202 4.74 12.37 -16.42
CA HIS A 202 4.03 11.17 -15.93
C HIS A 202 4.56 9.85 -16.51
N ASN A 203 5.30 9.89 -17.61
CA ASN A 203 5.97 8.76 -18.26
C ASN A 203 7.46 8.63 -17.87
N GLY A 204 7.92 9.41 -16.91
CA GLY A 204 9.30 9.44 -16.44
C GLY A 204 9.41 9.35 -14.93
N ASN A 205 10.64 9.43 -14.45
CA ASN A 205 10.98 9.46 -13.04
C ASN A 205 11.41 10.87 -12.64
N VAL A 206 10.80 11.43 -11.61
CA VAL A 206 11.16 12.71 -11.01
C VAL A 206 11.86 12.43 -9.69
N TYR A 207 13.10 12.93 -9.56
CA TYR A 207 13.93 12.77 -8.37
C TYR A 207 14.20 14.13 -7.72
N ARG A 208 14.06 14.21 -6.40
CA ARG A 208 14.58 15.34 -5.61
C ARG A 208 16.01 15.01 -5.18
N MET A 209 16.97 15.69 -5.75
CA MET A 209 18.40 15.40 -5.54
C MET A 209 18.93 16.05 -4.28
N THR A 210 18.51 17.29 -4.01
CA THR A 210 18.78 18.06 -2.79
C THR A 210 17.53 18.83 -2.36
N GLY A 211 17.66 19.79 -1.46
CA GLY A 211 16.55 20.59 -0.95
C GLY A 211 15.78 21.35 -2.04
N ASP A 212 16.48 21.84 -3.04
CA ASP A 212 16.01 22.74 -4.11
C ASP A 212 16.27 22.22 -5.53
N GLU A 213 16.97 21.08 -5.66
CA GLU A 213 17.34 20.53 -6.97
C GLU A 213 16.52 19.29 -7.31
N TYR A 214 16.00 19.25 -8.53
CA TYR A 214 15.29 18.11 -9.11
C TYR A 214 16.00 17.60 -10.36
N LEU A 215 15.90 16.30 -10.60
CA LEU A 215 16.30 15.63 -11.82
C LEU A 215 15.10 14.86 -12.36
N VAL A 216 14.81 15.04 -13.65
CA VAL A 216 13.80 14.23 -14.35
C VAL A 216 14.50 13.37 -15.37
N LEU A 217 14.13 12.09 -15.43
CA LEU A 217 14.58 11.15 -16.46
C LEU A 217 13.38 10.55 -17.17
N VAL A 218 13.40 10.56 -18.50
CA VAL A 218 12.36 9.97 -19.35
C VAL A 218 13.02 9.03 -20.36
N GLU A 219 12.74 7.74 -20.20
CA GLU A 219 13.27 6.70 -21.10
C GLU A 219 12.45 6.63 -22.38
N ASN A 220 13.15 6.38 -23.48
CA ASN A 220 12.57 6.09 -24.79
C ASN A 220 11.59 7.16 -25.33
N ALA A 221 11.65 8.38 -24.80
CA ALA A 221 10.88 9.51 -25.33
C ALA A 221 11.46 10.02 -26.65
N SER A 222 10.59 10.53 -27.54
CA SER A 222 11.05 11.30 -28.68
C SER A 222 11.57 12.66 -28.24
N TYR A 223 12.44 13.26 -29.04
CA TYR A 223 12.94 14.61 -28.76
C TYR A 223 11.80 15.65 -28.70
N GLU A 224 10.84 15.53 -29.63
CA GLU A 224 9.69 16.40 -29.70
C GLU A 224 8.81 16.32 -28.47
N ASP A 225 8.44 15.11 -28.04
CA ASP A 225 7.60 14.87 -26.86
C ASP A 225 8.28 15.38 -25.60
N PHE A 226 9.56 15.04 -25.42
CA PHE A 226 10.32 15.49 -24.26
C PHE A 226 10.43 17.03 -24.22
N THR A 227 10.72 17.68 -25.34
CA THR A 227 10.81 19.13 -25.43
C THR A 227 9.46 19.81 -25.15
N GLN A 228 8.36 19.21 -25.60
CA GLN A 228 7.01 19.71 -25.32
C GLN A 228 6.68 19.61 -23.82
N GLN A 229 7.03 18.49 -23.17
CA GLN A 229 6.88 18.33 -21.71
C GLN A 229 7.68 19.37 -20.95
N VAL A 230 8.95 19.58 -21.32
CA VAL A 230 9.82 20.62 -20.71
C VAL A 230 9.21 22.02 -20.84
N HIS A 231 8.74 22.37 -22.04
CA HIS A 231 8.15 23.69 -22.29
C HIS A 231 6.86 23.90 -21.49
N GLY A 232 6.01 22.87 -21.42
CA GLY A 232 4.79 22.88 -20.63
C GLY A 232 5.05 23.07 -19.14
N ALA A 233 5.97 22.26 -18.58
CA ALA A 233 6.37 22.36 -17.16
C ALA A 233 6.96 23.75 -16.85
N TYR A 234 7.86 24.26 -17.70
CA TYR A 234 8.47 25.57 -17.55
C TYR A 234 7.41 26.70 -17.52
N THR A 235 6.49 26.71 -18.48
CA THR A 235 5.41 27.72 -18.55
C THR A 235 4.52 27.67 -17.31
N LYS A 236 4.22 26.47 -16.79
CA LYS A 236 3.43 26.32 -15.57
C LYS A 236 4.16 26.85 -14.35
N LEU A 237 5.46 26.55 -14.22
CA LEU A 237 6.29 27.02 -13.10
C LEU A 237 6.49 28.55 -13.12
N GLU A 238 6.66 29.19 -14.29
CA GLU A 238 6.71 30.63 -14.39
C GLU A 238 5.41 31.29 -13.91
N ASN A 239 4.26 30.76 -14.28
CA ASN A 239 2.96 31.28 -13.84
C ASN A 239 2.76 31.16 -12.32
N ILE A 240 3.32 30.14 -11.70
CA ILE A 240 3.30 29.97 -10.25
C ILE A 240 4.18 31.02 -9.57
N SER A 241 5.40 31.22 -10.09
CA SER A 241 6.33 32.23 -9.52
C SER A 241 5.77 33.66 -9.56
N LEU A 242 5.02 34.00 -10.61
CA LEU A 242 4.33 35.30 -10.72
C LEU A 242 3.14 35.43 -9.77
N GLY A 243 2.46 34.34 -9.43
CA GLY A 243 1.35 34.32 -8.49
C GLY A 243 1.75 34.35 -7.01
N LEU A 244 3.00 34.03 -6.71
CA LEU A 244 3.53 34.04 -5.34
C LEU A 244 4.10 35.39 -4.92
N VAL A 245 4.28 36.31 -5.85
CA VAL A 245 4.84 37.68 -5.64
C VAL A 245 3.75 38.75 -5.74
N SER A 246 2.51 38.39 -6.02
CA SER A 246 1.34 39.30 -6.07
C SER A 246 0.49 39.12 -4.80
#